data_723f362b28e375bc3cbfb274899de3ab
#
_entry.id   723f362b28e375bc3cbfb274899de3ab
#
_cell.length_a   1.000
_cell.length_b   1.000
_cell.length_c   1.000
_cell.angle_alpha   90.00
_cell.angle_beta   90.00
_cell.angle_gamma   90.00
#
_symmetry.space_group_name_H-M   'P 1'
#
loop_
_entity.id
_entity.type
_entity.pdbx_description
1 polymer ?
#
loop_
_entity_poly.entity_id
_entity_poly.type
_entity_poly.pdbx_seq_one_letter_code
_entity_poly.pdbx_strand_id
1 'polypeptide(L)'
;MALVETRAIEYRRLVSAELSQLGEIDRTERIESLYVQHGTRLEKQFGDWSSPPWDTEGAGEHSVARQRADCERKIRAGAIALGAFDGGRLVGIGLVTPHLRPGVAQLVYLHVSDGYRGRGIGMRLTDEMERIAREVGDTAMVVSATPSANTVHFYLARGFEPAAEPLRELVELEPEDVHMQKQLEPG
;
A
#
# COMPACT_ATOMS: atom_id res chain seq x y z
N MET A 1 -35.38 11.55 -11.41
CA MET A 1 -33.99 11.12 -11.60
C MET A 1 -33.18 11.75 -10.47
N ALA A 2 -32.92 11.00 -9.40
CA ALA A 2 -32.17 11.52 -8.26
C ALA A 2 -30.71 11.69 -8.69
N LEU A 3 -30.20 12.90 -8.57
CA LEU A 3 -28.77 13.17 -8.68
C LEU A 3 -28.08 12.37 -7.57
N VAL A 4 -27.31 11.36 -7.94
CA VAL A 4 -26.39 10.71 -7.00
C VAL A 4 -25.35 11.78 -6.67
N GLU A 5 -25.48 12.45 -5.55
CA GLU A 5 -24.43 13.31 -5.02
C GLU A 5 -23.20 12.42 -4.82
N THR A 6 -22.20 12.64 -5.68
CA THR A 6 -20.89 12.01 -5.53
C THR A 6 -20.28 12.62 -4.26
N ARG A 7 -20.43 11.94 -3.12
CA ARG A 7 -19.78 12.36 -1.89
C ARG A 7 -18.27 12.44 -2.11
N ALA A 8 -17.66 13.50 -1.61
CA ALA A 8 -16.21 13.63 -1.64
C ALA A 8 -15.57 12.57 -0.71
N ILE A 9 -14.50 11.92 -1.17
CA ILE A 9 -13.72 11.01 -0.34
C ILE A 9 -13.03 11.81 0.76
N GLU A 10 -13.24 11.41 2.00
CA GLU A 10 -12.56 11.96 3.17
C GLU A 10 -11.22 11.24 3.39
N TYR A 11 -10.14 12.00 3.53
CA TYR A 11 -8.80 11.46 3.82
C TYR A 11 -8.37 11.94 5.21
N ARG A 12 -8.04 11.01 6.08
CA ARG A 12 -7.59 11.33 7.44
C ARG A 12 -6.76 10.21 8.06
N ARG A 13 -6.12 10.52 9.19
CA ARG A 13 -5.49 9.48 10.01
C ARG A 13 -6.56 8.50 10.48
N LEU A 14 -6.19 7.23 10.45
CA LEU A 14 -7.02 6.13 10.88
C LEU A 14 -6.65 5.75 12.31
N VAL A 15 -7.66 5.61 13.18
CA VAL A 15 -7.44 5.16 14.57
C VAL A 15 -7.55 3.64 14.65
N SER A 16 -6.87 3.02 15.62
CA SER A 16 -6.80 1.55 15.72
C SER A 16 -8.16 0.85 15.76
N ALA A 17 -9.19 1.49 16.35
CA ALA A 17 -10.55 0.93 16.38
C ALA A 17 -11.16 0.76 14.97
N GLU A 18 -10.81 1.63 14.02
CA GLU A 18 -11.31 1.63 12.65
C GLU A 18 -10.65 0.55 11.77
N LEU A 19 -9.57 -0.09 12.25
CA LEU A 19 -8.98 -1.25 11.57
C LEU A 19 -9.96 -2.45 11.49
N SER A 20 -11.03 -2.45 12.28
CA SER A 20 -12.14 -3.40 12.11
C SER A 20 -12.83 -3.29 10.76
N GLN A 21 -12.73 -2.13 10.09
CA GLN A 21 -13.30 -1.87 8.76
C GLN A 21 -12.42 -2.37 7.60
N LEU A 22 -11.24 -2.96 7.87
CA LEU A 22 -10.37 -3.52 6.82
C LEU A 22 -11.11 -4.48 5.88
N GLY A 23 -12.04 -5.27 6.42
CA GLY A 23 -12.88 -6.17 5.63
C GLY A 23 -13.84 -5.50 4.65
N GLU A 24 -14.05 -4.17 4.75
CA GLU A 24 -14.88 -3.40 3.82
C GLU A 24 -14.16 -3.12 2.49
N ILE A 25 -12.83 -3.25 2.47
CA ILE A 25 -12.01 -3.05 1.27
C ILE A 25 -12.09 -4.31 0.42
N ASP A 26 -12.63 -4.18 -0.78
CA ASP A 26 -12.57 -5.26 -1.77
C ASP A 26 -11.18 -5.30 -2.40
N ARG A 27 -10.40 -6.32 -2.03
CA ARG A 27 -9.04 -6.53 -2.55
C ARG A 27 -8.99 -7.40 -3.80
N THR A 28 -10.12 -7.88 -4.28
CA THR A 28 -10.16 -8.78 -5.43
C THR A 28 -9.49 -8.14 -6.65
N GLU A 29 -8.68 -8.93 -7.33
CA GLU A 29 -7.98 -8.49 -8.54
C GLU A 29 -7.71 -9.69 -9.43
N ARG A 30 -7.96 -9.53 -10.74
CA ARG A 30 -7.44 -10.44 -11.76
C ARG A 30 -6.07 -9.95 -12.21
N ILE A 31 -5.08 -10.83 -12.19
CA ILE A 31 -3.69 -10.50 -12.47
C ILE A 31 -3.26 -11.27 -13.72
N GLU A 32 -3.06 -10.58 -14.84
CA GLU A 32 -2.68 -11.16 -16.12
C GLU A 32 -1.16 -11.18 -16.34
N SER A 33 -0.43 -10.46 -15.51
CA SER A 33 1.04 -10.45 -15.56
C SER A 33 1.66 -10.05 -14.22
N LEU A 34 2.81 -10.65 -13.95
CA LEU A 34 3.66 -10.37 -12.80
C LEU A 34 5.03 -9.87 -13.28
N TYR A 35 5.77 -9.25 -12.37
CA TYR A 35 7.17 -8.90 -12.57
C TYR A 35 8.07 -9.72 -11.67
N VAL A 36 9.19 -10.18 -12.21
CA VAL A 36 10.31 -10.74 -11.45
C VAL A 36 11.46 -9.72 -11.48
N GLN A 37 11.99 -9.40 -10.32
CA GLN A 37 13.07 -8.43 -10.20
C GLN A 37 14.45 -9.09 -10.30
N HIS A 38 15.31 -8.54 -11.14
CA HIS A 38 16.72 -8.90 -11.30
C HIS A 38 17.58 -7.63 -11.16
N GLY A 39 17.94 -7.27 -9.93
CA GLY A 39 18.55 -5.97 -9.64
C GLY A 39 17.58 -4.82 -10.01
N THR A 40 18.00 -3.94 -10.92
CA THR A 40 17.11 -2.86 -11.41
C THR A 40 16.24 -3.24 -12.61
N ARG A 41 16.42 -4.43 -13.17
CA ARG A 41 15.64 -4.90 -14.30
C ARG A 41 14.40 -5.65 -13.83
N LEU A 42 13.28 -5.37 -14.45
CA LEU A 42 12.01 -6.09 -14.25
C LEU A 42 11.72 -6.97 -15.47
N GLU A 43 11.51 -8.25 -15.23
CA GLU A 43 11.10 -9.22 -16.24
C GLU A 43 9.60 -9.50 -16.10
N LYS A 44 8.85 -9.26 -17.16
CA LYS A 44 7.41 -9.46 -17.17
C LYS A 44 7.07 -10.90 -17.52
N GLN A 45 6.25 -11.53 -16.68
CA GLN A 45 5.70 -12.87 -16.92
C GLN A 45 4.20 -12.79 -17.09
N PHE A 46 3.66 -13.47 -18.10
CA PHE A 46 2.22 -13.54 -18.34
C PHE A 46 1.62 -14.81 -17.76
N GLY A 47 0.39 -14.71 -17.25
CA GLY A 47 -0.35 -15.82 -16.67
C GLY A 47 -1.76 -15.42 -16.30
N ASP A 48 -2.43 -16.22 -15.50
CA ASP A 48 -3.79 -15.96 -15.00
C ASP A 48 -3.81 -16.24 -13.50
N TRP A 49 -3.63 -15.20 -12.72
CA TRP A 49 -3.66 -15.23 -11.26
C TRP A 49 -4.80 -14.33 -10.76
N SER A 50 -5.11 -14.46 -9.49
CA SER A 50 -6.09 -13.58 -8.84
C SER A 50 -5.75 -13.35 -7.38
N SER A 51 -6.05 -12.17 -6.88
CA SER A 51 -6.13 -11.91 -5.44
C SER A 51 -7.55 -12.26 -4.99
N PRO A 52 -7.73 -13.22 -4.07
CA PRO A 52 -9.05 -13.55 -3.54
C PRO A 52 -9.56 -12.43 -2.61
N PRO A 53 -10.89 -12.39 -2.31
CA PRO A 53 -11.41 -11.53 -1.27
C PRO A 53 -10.76 -11.84 0.10
N TRP A 54 -10.91 -10.90 1.05
CA TRP A 54 -10.51 -11.18 2.42
C TRP A 54 -11.28 -12.36 3.00
N ASP A 55 -10.57 -13.23 3.71
CA ASP A 55 -11.19 -14.22 4.58
C ASP A 55 -11.68 -13.53 5.86
N THR A 56 -13.00 -13.41 6.00
CA THR A 56 -13.64 -12.70 7.12
C THR A 56 -13.81 -13.57 8.37
N GLU A 57 -13.67 -14.88 8.26
CA GLU A 57 -13.92 -15.85 9.35
C GLU A 57 -12.68 -16.61 9.80
N GLY A 58 -11.68 -16.73 8.93
CA GLY A 58 -10.46 -17.49 9.18
C GLY A 58 -9.36 -16.72 9.90
N ALA A 59 -8.22 -17.39 10.08
CA ALA A 59 -7.02 -16.87 10.73
C ALA A 59 -5.77 -16.93 9.81
N GLY A 60 -5.93 -17.30 8.55
CA GLY A 60 -4.86 -17.37 7.56
C GLY A 60 -4.28 -16.01 7.19
N GLU A 61 -3.26 -16.02 6.36
CA GLU A 61 -2.54 -14.82 5.91
C GLU A 61 -3.46 -13.76 5.31
N HIS A 62 -4.48 -14.17 4.56
CA HIS A 62 -5.44 -13.26 3.92
C HIS A 62 -6.71 -13.04 4.75
N SER A 63 -6.69 -13.37 6.06
CA SER A 63 -7.82 -13.08 6.93
C SER A 63 -7.81 -11.64 7.42
N VAL A 64 -9.00 -11.06 7.59
CA VAL A 64 -9.17 -9.73 8.18
C VAL A 64 -8.54 -9.67 9.57
N ALA A 65 -8.72 -10.71 10.38
CA ALA A 65 -8.15 -10.80 11.72
C ALA A 65 -6.61 -10.70 11.71
N ARG A 66 -5.95 -11.44 10.82
CA ARG A 66 -4.49 -11.41 10.67
C ARG A 66 -4.01 -10.06 10.18
N GLN A 67 -4.61 -9.51 9.14
CA GLN A 67 -4.23 -8.21 8.58
C GLN A 67 -4.41 -7.08 9.60
N ARG A 68 -5.52 -7.11 10.34
CA ARG A 68 -5.76 -6.16 11.43
C ARG A 68 -4.66 -6.25 12.49
N ALA A 69 -4.33 -7.45 12.98
CA ALA A 69 -3.29 -7.65 13.99
C ALA A 69 -1.91 -7.16 13.49
N ASP A 70 -1.60 -7.38 12.21
CA ASP A 70 -0.35 -6.92 11.60
C ASP A 70 -0.30 -5.40 11.49
N CYS A 71 -1.38 -4.74 11.07
CA CYS A 71 -1.48 -3.27 11.07
C CYS A 71 -1.37 -2.70 12.48
N GLU A 72 -2.08 -3.26 13.47
CA GLU A 72 -1.99 -2.84 14.87
C GLU A 72 -0.57 -2.96 15.43
N ARG A 73 0.14 -4.04 15.10
CA ARG A 73 1.54 -4.23 15.50
C ARG A 73 2.44 -3.16 14.89
N LYS A 74 2.28 -2.86 13.61
CA LYS A 74 3.04 -1.83 12.89
C LYS A 74 2.76 -0.43 13.45
N ILE A 75 1.51 -0.11 13.76
CA ILE A 75 1.12 1.16 14.37
C ILE A 75 1.74 1.30 15.78
N ARG A 76 1.71 0.25 16.59
CA ARG A 76 2.39 0.25 17.89
C ARG A 76 3.91 0.44 17.78
N ALA A 77 4.49 -0.01 16.68
CA ALA A 77 5.91 0.19 16.36
C ALA A 77 6.23 1.55 15.73
N GLY A 78 5.25 2.44 15.59
CA GLY A 78 5.45 3.81 15.10
C GLY A 78 4.94 4.08 13.68
N ALA A 79 4.32 3.11 13.02
CA ALA A 79 3.68 3.37 11.73
C ALA A 79 2.46 4.28 11.88
N ILE A 80 2.23 5.10 10.86
CA ILE A 80 1.09 6.01 10.77
C ILE A 80 0.12 5.44 9.73
N ALA A 81 -1.13 5.25 10.13
CA ALA A 81 -2.19 4.76 9.27
C ALA A 81 -3.05 5.91 8.74
N LEU A 82 -3.36 5.85 7.46
CA LEU A 82 -4.23 6.78 6.74
C LEU A 82 -5.41 6.01 6.15
N GLY A 83 -6.60 6.58 6.24
CA GLY A 83 -7.83 6.04 5.66
C GLY A 83 -8.41 6.97 4.61
N ALA A 84 -9.01 6.39 3.58
CA ALA A 84 -9.90 7.05 2.64
C ALA A 84 -11.32 6.52 2.87
N PHE A 85 -12.28 7.41 3.12
CA PHE A 85 -13.64 7.07 3.51
C PHE A 85 -14.68 7.64 2.54
N ASP A 86 -15.63 6.83 2.15
CA ASP A 86 -16.83 7.25 1.43
C ASP A 86 -18.04 7.10 2.37
N GLY A 87 -18.52 8.22 2.90
CA GLY A 87 -19.66 8.23 3.82
C GLY A 87 -19.47 7.37 5.07
N GLY A 88 -18.24 7.24 5.57
CA GLY A 88 -17.89 6.44 6.75
C GLY A 88 -17.44 5.01 6.43
N ARG A 89 -17.60 4.53 5.19
CA ARG A 89 -17.05 3.27 4.73
C ARG A 89 -15.56 3.41 4.38
N LEU A 90 -14.73 2.52 4.87
CA LEU A 90 -13.30 2.50 4.52
C LEU A 90 -13.13 1.92 3.10
N VAL A 91 -12.68 2.75 2.17
CA VAL A 91 -12.48 2.39 0.75
C VAL A 91 -11.02 2.38 0.31
N GLY A 92 -10.13 2.86 1.17
CA GLY A 92 -8.69 2.82 0.95
C GLY A 92 -7.93 2.99 2.26
N ILE A 93 -6.78 2.35 2.36
CA ILE A 93 -5.89 2.42 3.53
C ILE A 93 -4.44 2.45 3.09
N GLY A 94 -3.63 3.25 3.78
CA GLY A 94 -2.18 3.27 3.64
C GLY A 94 -1.50 3.32 4.99
N LEU A 95 -0.35 2.66 5.12
CA LEU A 95 0.51 2.76 6.29
C LEU A 95 1.92 3.17 5.86
N VAL A 96 2.49 4.12 6.58
CA VAL A 96 3.88 4.53 6.44
C VAL A 96 4.61 4.37 7.76
N THR A 97 5.82 3.81 7.72
CA THR A 97 6.75 3.78 8.85
C THR A 97 7.84 4.80 8.59
N PRO A 98 7.83 5.96 9.26
CA PRO A 98 8.94 6.90 9.23
C PRO A 98 10.20 6.29 9.88
N HIS A 99 11.37 6.71 9.41
CA HIS A 99 12.65 6.29 10.00
C HIS A 99 12.83 4.77 10.12
N LEU A 100 12.37 4.00 9.12
CA LEU A 100 12.71 2.56 9.05
C LEU A 100 14.24 2.37 9.15
N ARG A 101 14.97 3.25 8.50
CA ARG A 101 16.41 3.48 8.60
C ARG A 101 16.66 5.00 8.68
N PRO A 102 17.84 5.46 9.10
CA PRO A 102 18.14 6.89 9.08
C PRO A 102 17.89 7.51 7.72
N GLY A 103 16.95 8.46 7.66
CA GLY A 103 16.55 9.17 6.44
C GLY A 103 15.68 8.36 5.45
N VAL A 104 15.21 7.18 5.83
CA VAL A 104 14.43 6.30 4.95
C VAL A 104 13.10 5.91 5.60
N ALA A 105 11.99 6.28 5.00
CA ALA A 105 10.66 5.79 5.36
C ALA A 105 10.31 4.52 4.57
N GLN A 106 9.38 3.72 5.09
CA GLN A 106 8.78 2.60 4.37
C GLN A 106 7.29 2.84 4.15
N LEU A 107 6.83 2.75 2.91
CA LEU A 107 5.42 2.53 2.60
C LEU A 107 5.13 1.04 2.84
N VAL A 108 4.41 0.75 3.94
CA VAL A 108 4.28 -0.63 4.46
C VAL A 108 3.04 -1.31 3.94
N TYR A 109 1.99 -0.54 3.65
CA TYR A 109 0.68 -1.08 3.30
C TYR A 109 -0.08 -0.08 2.45
N LEU A 110 -0.68 -0.53 1.36
CA LEU A 110 -1.56 0.29 0.52
C LEU A 110 -2.59 -0.61 -0.15
N HIS A 111 -3.87 -0.40 0.18
CA HIS A 111 -4.98 -1.03 -0.50
C HIS A 111 -6.05 -0.01 -0.86
N VAL A 112 -6.65 -0.17 -2.04
CA VAL A 112 -7.81 0.57 -2.49
C VAL A 112 -8.84 -0.45 -2.97
N SER A 113 -10.08 -0.31 -2.48
CA SER A 113 -11.21 -1.17 -2.84
C SER A 113 -11.42 -1.19 -4.36
N ASP A 114 -11.70 -2.36 -4.94
CA ASP A 114 -11.79 -2.56 -6.39
C ASP A 114 -12.71 -1.53 -7.06
N GLY A 115 -13.92 -1.35 -6.58
CA GLY A 115 -14.87 -0.35 -7.12
C GLY A 115 -14.44 1.12 -6.99
N TYR A 116 -13.31 1.40 -6.34
CA TYR A 116 -12.75 2.74 -6.12
C TYR A 116 -11.38 2.96 -6.77
N ARG A 117 -10.81 1.92 -7.41
CA ARG A 117 -9.56 2.06 -8.17
C ARG A 117 -9.72 2.99 -9.37
N GLY A 118 -8.62 3.58 -9.82
CA GLY A 118 -8.64 4.53 -10.94
C GLY A 118 -9.23 5.92 -10.62
N ARG A 119 -9.63 6.18 -9.36
CA ARG A 119 -10.19 7.47 -8.91
C ARG A 119 -9.18 8.35 -8.16
N GLY A 120 -7.88 8.03 -8.21
CA GLY A 120 -6.83 8.79 -7.56
C GLY A 120 -6.65 8.54 -6.05
N ILE A 121 -7.40 7.62 -5.44
CA ILE A 121 -7.34 7.37 -3.98
C ILE A 121 -5.95 6.87 -3.57
N GLY A 122 -5.40 5.88 -4.26
CA GLY A 122 -4.06 5.37 -3.99
C GLY A 122 -2.99 6.45 -4.14
N MET A 123 -3.10 7.29 -5.16
CA MET A 123 -2.21 8.43 -5.39
C MET A 123 -2.27 9.41 -4.20
N ARG A 124 -3.46 9.80 -3.78
CA ARG A 124 -3.64 10.73 -2.65
C ARG A 124 -3.10 10.17 -1.33
N LEU A 125 -3.33 8.88 -1.05
CA LEU A 125 -2.77 8.23 0.13
C LEU A 125 -1.23 8.21 0.07
N THR A 126 -0.65 7.90 -1.09
CA THR A 126 0.82 7.89 -1.28
C THR A 126 1.41 9.28 -1.11
N ASP A 127 0.79 10.33 -1.70
CA ASP A 127 1.22 11.72 -1.53
C ASP A 127 1.26 12.12 -0.05
N GLU A 128 0.25 11.75 0.71
CA GLU A 128 0.18 12.04 2.14
C GLU A 128 1.24 11.27 2.94
N MET A 129 1.50 10.00 2.61
CA MET A 129 2.57 9.21 3.23
C MET A 129 3.96 9.81 2.94
N GLU A 130 4.20 10.24 1.71
CA GLU A 130 5.44 10.94 1.33
C GLU A 130 5.58 12.29 2.07
N ARG A 131 4.48 13.04 2.23
CA ARG A 131 4.47 14.28 3.01
C ARG A 131 4.85 14.03 4.46
N ILE A 132 4.26 13.01 5.09
CA ILE A 132 4.59 12.60 6.46
C ILE A 132 6.07 12.26 6.59
N ALA A 133 6.62 11.46 5.67
CA ALA A 133 8.02 11.09 5.68
C ALA A 133 8.94 12.31 5.57
N ARG A 134 8.65 13.25 4.66
CA ARG A 134 9.41 14.51 4.52
C ARG A 134 9.36 15.38 5.77
N GLU A 135 8.19 15.50 6.39
CA GLU A 135 8.02 16.32 7.62
C GLU A 135 8.87 15.85 8.80
N VAL A 136 9.16 14.57 8.88
CA VAL A 136 10.05 14.04 9.92
C VAL A 136 11.53 13.97 9.47
N GLY A 137 11.83 14.40 8.23
CA GLY A 137 13.20 14.50 7.73
C GLY A 137 13.70 13.27 6.96
N ASP A 138 12.82 12.35 6.59
CA ASP A 138 13.20 11.27 5.67
C ASP A 138 13.36 11.84 4.25
N THR A 139 14.41 11.39 3.57
CA THR A 139 14.79 11.83 2.22
C THR A 139 14.58 10.77 1.16
N ALA A 140 14.24 9.57 1.58
CA ALA A 140 13.92 8.46 0.70
C ALA A 140 12.75 7.63 1.25
N MET A 141 12.07 6.93 0.36
CA MET A 141 11.02 5.98 0.70
C MET A 141 11.23 4.67 -0.03
N VAL A 142 11.03 3.57 0.66
CA VAL A 142 11.08 2.22 0.10
C VAL A 142 9.71 1.55 0.17
N VAL A 143 9.47 0.59 -0.71
CA VAL A 143 8.28 -0.25 -0.72
C VAL A 143 8.63 -1.66 -1.21
N SER A 144 8.04 -2.69 -0.59
CA SER A 144 7.91 -4.03 -1.16
C SER A 144 6.56 -4.08 -1.88
N ALA A 145 6.61 -4.11 -3.18
CA ALA A 145 5.42 -4.04 -4.03
C ALA A 145 5.02 -5.46 -4.45
N THR A 146 3.79 -5.87 -4.15
CA THR A 146 3.23 -7.08 -4.75
C THR A 146 3.56 -7.10 -6.24
N PRO A 147 4.05 -8.22 -6.80
CA PRO A 147 4.62 -8.25 -8.14
C PRO A 147 3.61 -8.10 -9.28
N SER A 148 2.31 -7.90 -9.00
CA SER A 148 1.31 -7.66 -10.05
C SER A 148 1.66 -6.44 -10.89
N ALA A 149 1.43 -6.53 -12.20
CA ALA A 149 1.75 -5.43 -13.12
C ALA A 149 1.03 -4.13 -12.73
N ASN A 150 -0.21 -4.22 -12.24
CA ASN A 150 -0.96 -3.04 -11.80
C ASN A 150 -0.26 -2.32 -10.63
N THR A 151 0.18 -3.09 -9.62
CA THR A 151 0.88 -2.53 -8.45
C THR A 151 2.23 -1.95 -8.85
N VAL A 152 3.02 -2.68 -9.62
CA VAL A 152 4.35 -2.21 -10.07
C VAL A 152 4.22 -0.96 -10.94
N HIS A 153 3.29 -0.94 -11.90
CA HIS A 153 3.05 0.24 -12.73
C HIS A 153 2.57 1.45 -11.92
N PHE A 154 1.76 1.22 -10.89
CA PHE A 154 1.35 2.29 -9.98
C PHE A 154 2.57 2.96 -9.34
N TYR A 155 3.49 2.19 -8.76
CA TYR A 155 4.68 2.74 -8.12
C TYR A 155 5.66 3.37 -9.10
N LEU A 156 5.87 2.76 -10.28
CA LEU A 156 6.69 3.37 -11.35
C LEU A 156 6.13 4.74 -11.76
N ALA A 157 4.80 4.86 -11.94
CA ALA A 157 4.15 6.12 -12.26
C ALA A 157 4.26 7.17 -11.12
N ARG A 158 4.52 6.73 -9.88
CA ARG A 158 4.76 7.59 -8.72
C ARG A 158 6.24 7.96 -8.54
N GLY A 159 7.11 7.58 -9.48
CA GLY A 159 8.54 7.87 -9.44
C GLY A 159 9.36 6.94 -8.55
N PHE A 160 8.78 5.80 -8.14
CA PHE A 160 9.58 4.73 -7.57
C PHE A 160 10.31 3.99 -8.70
N GLU A 161 11.47 3.48 -8.38
CA GLU A 161 12.28 2.65 -9.29
C GLU A 161 12.71 1.36 -8.57
N PRO A 162 12.96 0.26 -9.29
CA PRO A 162 13.48 -0.95 -8.69
C PRO A 162 14.81 -0.67 -7.98
N ALA A 163 14.92 -1.05 -6.72
CA ALA A 163 16.11 -0.84 -5.92
C ALA A 163 17.24 -1.75 -6.43
N ALA A 164 18.41 -1.17 -6.72
CA ALA A 164 19.60 -1.94 -7.09
C ALA A 164 20.09 -2.82 -5.93
N GLU A 165 20.02 -2.27 -4.71
CA GLU A 165 20.38 -2.93 -3.45
C GLU A 165 19.22 -2.77 -2.46
N PRO A 166 18.20 -3.63 -2.54
CA PRO A 166 17.05 -3.56 -1.63
C PRO A 166 17.48 -3.89 -0.20
N LEU A 167 16.73 -3.38 0.77
CA LEU A 167 16.97 -3.66 2.18
C LEU A 167 16.81 -5.16 2.44
N ARG A 168 17.85 -5.78 2.99
CA ARG A 168 17.91 -7.23 3.18
C ARG A 168 16.74 -7.76 4.01
N GLU A 169 16.37 -7.06 5.08
CA GLU A 169 15.24 -7.42 5.93
C GLU A 169 13.90 -7.44 5.20
N LEU A 170 13.71 -6.58 4.19
CA LEU A 170 12.50 -6.57 3.37
C LEU A 170 12.50 -7.72 2.37
N VAL A 171 13.65 -8.03 1.78
CA VAL A 171 13.79 -9.19 0.87
C VAL A 171 13.57 -10.50 1.62
N GLU A 172 14.07 -10.63 2.84
CA GLU A 172 13.86 -11.83 3.66
C GLU A 172 12.39 -11.99 4.08
N LEU A 173 11.67 -10.88 4.28
CA LEU A 173 10.26 -10.89 4.68
C LEU A 173 9.34 -11.18 3.48
N GLU A 174 9.60 -10.60 2.33
CA GLU A 174 8.76 -10.63 1.14
C GLU A 174 9.61 -10.91 -0.12
N PRO A 175 10.17 -12.14 -0.25
CA PRO A 175 11.16 -12.46 -1.27
C PRO A 175 10.63 -12.43 -2.71
N GLU A 176 9.32 -12.56 -2.90
CA GLU A 176 8.67 -12.55 -4.22
C GLU A 176 8.26 -11.14 -4.66
N ASP A 177 8.32 -10.15 -3.76
CA ASP A 177 7.90 -8.79 -4.06
C ASP A 177 8.94 -8.03 -4.87
N VAL A 178 8.49 -7.00 -5.58
CA VAL A 178 9.35 -6.04 -6.26
C VAL A 178 9.74 -4.95 -5.27
N HIS A 179 11.01 -4.94 -4.87
CA HIS A 179 11.54 -3.95 -3.93
C HIS A 179 11.92 -2.67 -4.67
N MET A 180 11.23 -1.58 -4.33
CA MET A 180 11.37 -0.31 -5.02
C MET A 180 11.75 0.81 -4.06
N GLN A 181 12.35 1.86 -4.59
CA GLN A 181 12.77 3.03 -3.85
C GLN A 181 12.44 4.31 -4.60
N LYS A 182 12.33 5.41 -3.85
CA LYS A 182 12.12 6.76 -4.38
C LYS A 182 12.86 7.77 -3.52
N GLN A 183 13.57 8.72 -4.15
CA GLN A 183 14.06 9.92 -3.45
C GLN A 183 12.89 10.88 -3.23
N LEU A 184 12.79 11.40 -2.01
CA LEU A 184 11.77 12.38 -1.64
C LEU A 184 12.36 13.77 -1.85
N GLU A 185 11.84 14.50 -2.86
CA GLU A 185 12.25 15.89 -3.07
C GLU A 185 11.90 16.74 -1.83
N PRO A 186 12.75 17.70 -1.45
CA PRO A 186 12.40 18.67 -0.41
C PRO A 186 11.11 19.40 -0.78
N GLY A 187 10.21 19.55 0.18
CA GLY A 187 8.94 20.25 0.00
C GLY A 187 9.11 21.77 -0.03
#